data_9962458ba4dade76d2cdd9a1a64dd310
#
_entry.id   9962458ba4dade76d2cdd9a1a64dd310
#
_cell.length_a   1.000
_cell.length_b   1.000
_cell.length_c   1.000
_cell.angle_alpha   90.00
_cell.angle_beta   90.00
_cell.angle_gamma   90.00
#
_symmetry.space_group_name_H-M   'P 1'
#
loop_
_entity.id
_entity.type
_entity.pdbx_description
1 polymer ?
#
loop_
_entity_poly.entity_id
_entity_poly.type
_entity_poly.pdbx_seq_one_letter_code
_entity_poly.pdbx_strand_id
1 'polypeptide(L)'
;MRIDILTVVPELLTSPLHESILKRAQEKGLVEIVVHNLHDYAHDKRKTTDDYPFGGEAGMVMKCEPVFELVEKLQSERPYDEIIYPSPDGIRYDQHEANRLSTLENIIILCGHYKGIDHRIREHLVTREISIGDYVLTGGELAACIIADSVVRIIPGAIGDEASALTDSFQDNLLAPPVYTRPAEFRGWRVPDVLLSGNFAQIAKWQDDEAYERTKRLRPDLLDK
;
A
#
# COMPACT_ATOMS: atom_id res chain seq x y z
N MET A 1 -12.38 -6.27 6.05
CA MET A 1 -11.97 -5.68 4.75
C MET A 1 -11.62 -6.80 3.77
N ARG A 2 -11.90 -6.62 2.47
CA ARG A 2 -11.46 -7.53 1.39
C ARG A 2 -10.58 -6.78 0.40
N ILE A 3 -9.45 -7.39 0.00
CA ILE A 3 -8.53 -6.86 -1.02
C ILE A 3 -8.34 -7.95 -2.08
N ASP A 4 -8.80 -7.70 -3.30
CA ASP A 4 -8.59 -8.57 -4.44
C ASP A 4 -7.48 -7.99 -5.33
N ILE A 5 -6.40 -8.74 -5.54
CA ILE A 5 -5.25 -8.29 -6.34
C ILE A 5 -5.23 -9.08 -7.64
N LEU A 6 -5.37 -8.38 -8.76
CA LEU A 6 -5.38 -8.95 -10.10
C LEU A 6 -3.99 -8.79 -10.71
N THR A 7 -3.37 -9.89 -11.15
CA THR A 7 -2.00 -9.89 -11.66
C THR A 7 -1.77 -10.98 -12.71
N VAL A 8 -0.75 -10.81 -13.52
CA VAL A 8 -0.22 -11.85 -14.43
C VAL A 8 0.95 -12.63 -13.82
N VAL A 9 1.45 -12.20 -12.65
CA VAL A 9 2.59 -12.82 -11.95
C VAL A 9 2.26 -13.03 -10.47
N PRO A 10 1.33 -13.92 -10.13
CA PRO A 10 0.87 -14.11 -8.74
C PRO A 10 1.98 -14.56 -7.79
N GLU A 11 3.02 -15.20 -8.27
CA GLU A 11 4.15 -15.69 -7.47
C GLU A 11 4.90 -14.55 -6.75
N LEU A 12 4.94 -13.34 -7.33
CA LEU A 12 5.56 -12.17 -6.71
C LEU A 12 4.86 -11.71 -5.42
N LEU A 13 3.61 -12.09 -5.25
CA LEU A 13 2.77 -11.68 -4.11
C LEU A 13 2.76 -12.71 -2.97
N THR A 14 3.29 -13.92 -3.20
CA THR A 14 3.16 -15.03 -2.25
C THR A 14 3.81 -14.73 -0.91
N SER A 15 5.06 -14.29 -0.89
CA SER A 15 5.78 -14.02 0.37
C SER A 15 5.32 -12.73 1.05
N PRO A 16 5.25 -11.56 0.38
CA PRO A 16 4.91 -10.31 1.05
C PRO A 16 3.55 -10.33 1.75
N LEU A 17 2.55 -10.99 1.15
CA LEU A 17 1.19 -11.00 1.68
C LEU A 17 0.94 -12.07 2.76
N HIS A 18 1.84 -13.05 2.93
CA HIS A 18 1.63 -14.19 3.82
C HIS A 18 2.64 -14.26 4.98
N GLU A 19 3.29 -13.13 5.31
CA GLU A 19 4.22 -13.05 6.43
C GLU A 19 3.90 -11.89 7.38
N SER A 20 4.43 -11.96 8.60
CA SER A 20 4.40 -10.91 9.62
C SER A 20 3.00 -10.38 9.96
N ILE A 21 2.78 -9.06 9.84
CA ILE A 21 1.53 -8.36 10.20
C ILE A 21 0.39 -8.77 9.27
N LEU A 22 0.63 -8.82 7.96
CA LEU A 22 -0.39 -9.18 6.97
C LEU A 22 -0.93 -10.59 7.20
N LYS A 23 -0.04 -11.57 7.47
CA LYS A 23 -0.45 -12.92 7.84
C LYS A 23 -1.34 -12.93 9.07
N ARG A 24 -0.89 -12.28 10.15
CA ARG A 24 -1.65 -12.25 11.42
C ARG A 24 -3.01 -11.56 11.28
N ALA A 25 -3.09 -10.49 10.48
CA ALA A 25 -4.36 -9.81 10.22
C ALA A 25 -5.35 -10.71 9.48
N GLN A 26 -4.87 -11.50 8.51
CA GLN A 26 -5.68 -12.49 7.79
C GLN A 26 -6.10 -13.63 8.72
N GLU A 27 -5.20 -14.18 9.52
CA GLU A 27 -5.49 -15.24 10.50
C GLU A 27 -6.52 -14.79 11.56
N LYS A 28 -6.53 -13.51 11.91
CA LYS A 28 -7.54 -12.90 12.80
C LYS A 28 -8.87 -12.58 12.09
N GLY A 29 -8.97 -12.76 10.77
CA GLY A 29 -10.16 -12.40 10.00
C GLY A 29 -10.42 -10.90 9.85
N LEU A 30 -9.43 -10.05 10.10
CA LEU A 30 -9.55 -8.59 9.97
C LEU A 30 -9.52 -8.15 8.51
N VAL A 31 -8.78 -8.87 7.68
CA VAL A 31 -8.68 -8.67 6.25
C VAL A 31 -8.64 -10.01 5.54
N GLU A 32 -9.19 -10.07 4.35
CA GLU A 32 -9.03 -11.17 3.41
C GLU A 32 -8.32 -10.63 2.17
N ILE A 33 -7.14 -11.17 1.84
CA ILE A 33 -6.39 -10.78 0.65
C ILE A 33 -6.40 -11.95 -0.32
N VAL A 34 -6.95 -11.74 -1.52
CA VAL A 34 -7.02 -12.78 -2.55
C VAL A 34 -6.31 -12.34 -3.80
N VAL A 35 -5.39 -13.17 -4.26
CA VAL A 35 -4.63 -12.95 -5.50
C VAL A 35 -5.27 -13.74 -6.63
N HIS A 36 -5.57 -13.05 -7.72
CA HIS A 36 -6.19 -13.63 -8.92
C HIS A 36 -5.19 -13.61 -10.07
N ASN A 37 -5.04 -14.75 -10.72
CA ASN A 37 -4.23 -14.88 -11.92
C ASN A 37 -5.06 -14.54 -13.17
N LEU A 38 -4.72 -13.44 -13.84
CA LEU A 38 -5.41 -13.00 -15.06
C LEU A 38 -5.30 -14.01 -16.23
N HIS A 39 -4.27 -14.86 -16.23
CA HIS A 39 -4.16 -15.93 -17.21
C HIS A 39 -5.32 -16.94 -17.17
N ASP A 40 -6.00 -17.07 -16.03
CA ASP A 40 -7.14 -17.98 -15.90
C ASP A 40 -8.40 -17.46 -16.59
N TYR A 41 -8.42 -16.19 -16.97
CA TYR A 41 -9.50 -15.51 -17.69
C TYR A 41 -9.16 -15.23 -19.16
N ALA A 42 -8.05 -15.76 -19.65
CA ALA A 42 -7.69 -15.72 -21.07
C ALA A 42 -8.13 -17.05 -21.74
N HIS A 43 -8.96 -16.94 -22.79
CA HIS A 43 -9.65 -18.10 -23.38
C HIS A 43 -8.89 -18.72 -24.56
N ASP A 44 -7.81 -18.09 -25.03
CA ASP A 44 -6.98 -18.67 -26.06
C ASP A 44 -6.13 -19.84 -25.54
N LYS A 45 -5.69 -20.72 -26.44
CA LYS A 45 -4.91 -21.92 -26.08
C LYS A 45 -3.65 -21.63 -25.28
N ARG A 46 -3.07 -20.43 -25.42
CA ARG A 46 -1.84 -20.01 -24.75
C ARG A 46 -2.11 -19.20 -23.48
N LYS A 47 -3.38 -18.91 -23.18
CA LYS A 47 -3.79 -18.05 -22.06
C LYS A 47 -3.10 -16.69 -22.09
N THR A 48 -3.06 -16.03 -23.24
CA THR A 48 -2.35 -14.76 -23.44
C THR A 48 -3.14 -13.60 -22.88
N THR A 49 -2.50 -12.81 -22.02
CA THR A 49 -3.08 -11.62 -21.37
C THR A 49 -2.62 -10.32 -21.99
N ASP A 50 -1.80 -10.36 -23.02
CA ASP A 50 -1.16 -9.23 -23.68
C ASP A 50 -1.18 -9.36 -25.20
N ASP A 51 -1.02 -8.21 -25.90
CA ASP A 51 -0.89 -8.15 -27.35
C ASP A 51 -0.12 -6.89 -27.77
N TYR A 52 0.23 -6.80 -29.05
CA TYR A 52 0.91 -5.64 -29.61
C TYR A 52 0.01 -4.39 -29.57
N PRO A 53 0.57 -3.21 -29.23
CA PRO A 53 -0.20 -1.98 -29.24
C PRO A 53 -0.56 -1.56 -30.67
N PHE A 54 -1.72 -0.99 -30.86
CA PHE A 54 -2.03 -0.24 -32.06
C PHE A 54 -1.06 0.94 -32.22
N GLY A 55 -0.74 1.31 -33.45
CA GLY A 55 0.20 2.40 -33.74
C GLY A 55 1.66 1.95 -33.90
N GLY A 56 1.98 0.64 -33.70
CA GLY A 56 3.28 0.06 -34.04
C GLY A 56 4.40 0.35 -33.04
N GLU A 57 4.09 0.81 -31.84
CA GLU A 57 5.09 0.98 -30.78
C GLU A 57 5.66 -0.36 -30.30
N ALA A 58 6.91 -0.33 -29.80
CA ALA A 58 7.57 -1.51 -29.26
C ALA A 58 6.98 -1.88 -27.88
N GLY A 59 6.91 -3.19 -27.60
CA GLY A 59 6.41 -3.74 -26.34
C GLY A 59 5.02 -4.32 -26.47
N MET A 60 4.50 -4.84 -25.34
CA MET A 60 3.18 -5.47 -25.25
C MET A 60 2.29 -4.67 -24.33
N VAL A 61 0.98 -4.81 -24.46
CA VAL A 61 -0.04 -4.12 -23.65
C VAL A 61 -1.03 -5.16 -23.13
N MET A 62 -1.43 -5.07 -21.86
CA MET A 62 -2.44 -5.95 -21.29
C MET A 62 -3.78 -5.76 -21.98
N LYS A 63 -4.40 -6.88 -22.37
CA LYS A 63 -5.68 -6.93 -23.08
C LYS A 63 -6.86 -6.62 -22.15
N CYS A 64 -7.94 -6.11 -22.75
CA CYS A 64 -9.18 -5.82 -22.04
C CYS A 64 -9.87 -7.09 -21.51
N GLU A 65 -9.98 -8.14 -22.33
CA GLU A 65 -10.89 -9.24 -22.09
C GLU A 65 -10.66 -9.93 -20.74
N PRO A 66 -9.43 -10.38 -20.38
CA PRO A 66 -9.21 -11.04 -19.09
C PRO A 66 -9.51 -10.15 -17.89
N VAL A 67 -9.24 -8.84 -18.01
CA VAL A 67 -9.42 -7.89 -16.91
C VAL A 67 -10.90 -7.60 -16.70
N PHE A 68 -11.65 -7.30 -17.78
CA PHE A 68 -13.08 -7.06 -17.71
C PHE A 68 -13.82 -8.27 -17.16
N GLU A 69 -13.55 -9.46 -17.67
CA GLU A 69 -14.22 -10.70 -17.23
C GLU A 69 -14.02 -10.95 -15.74
N LEU A 70 -12.77 -10.82 -15.26
CA LEU A 70 -12.50 -11.02 -13.84
C LEU A 70 -13.14 -9.95 -12.96
N VAL A 71 -13.04 -8.66 -13.34
CA VAL A 71 -13.64 -7.57 -12.58
C VAL A 71 -15.16 -7.70 -12.53
N GLU A 72 -15.83 -7.95 -13.65
CA GLU A 72 -17.28 -8.15 -13.72
C GLU A 72 -17.73 -9.35 -12.88
N LYS A 73 -16.98 -10.45 -12.90
CA LYS A 73 -17.24 -11.60 -12.03
C LYS A 73 -17.16 -11.20 -10.56
N LEU A 74 -16.09 -10.53 -10.14
CA LEU A 74 -15.93 -10.09 -8.76
C LEU A 74 -17.05 -9.14 -8.32
N GLN A 75 -17.42 -8.19 -9.18
CA GLN A 75 -18.52 -7.26 -8.93
C GLN A 75 -19.89 -7.94 -8.88
N SER A 76 -20.06 -9.08 -9.56
CA SER A 76 -21.29 -9.90 -9.44
C SER A 76 -21.43 -10.61 -8.10
N GLU A 77 -20.31 -10.84 -7.41
CA GLU A 77 -20.27 -11.54 -6.10
C GLU A 77 -20.45 -10.57 -4.92
N ARG A 78 -19.94 -9.34 -5.06
CA ARG A 78 -19.99 -8.28 -4.02
C ARG A 78 -19.80 -6.87 -4.59
N PRO A 79 -20.28 -5.81 -3.91
CA PRO A 79 -19.92 -4.46 -4.26
C PRO A 79 -18.44 -4.18 -3.94
N TYR A 80 -17.79 -3.38 -4.77
CA TYR A 80 -16.44 -2.87 -4.55
C TYR A 80 -16.48 -1.35 -4.44
N ASP A 81 -15.80 -0.82 -3.43
CA ASP A 81 -15.72 0.62 -3.19
C ASP A 81 -14.81 1.30 -4.21
N GLU A 82 -13.68 0.66 -4.53
CA GLU A 82 -12.71 1.16 -5.50
C GLU A 82 -12.02 0.05 -6.29
N ILE A 83 -11.67 0.38 -7.53
CA ILE A 83 -10.77 -0.36 -8.40
C ILE A 83 -9.53 0.51 -8.61
N ILE A 84 -8.44 0.12 -7.95
CA ILE A 84 -7.19 0.88 -7.89
C ILE A 84 -6.24 0.36 -8.96
N TYR A 85 -5.66 1.26 -9.74
CA TYR A 85 -4.59 0.96 -10.66
C TYR A 85 -3.30 1.69 -10.24
N PRO A 86 -2.28 0.98 -9.72
CA PRO A 86 -0.96 1.55 -9.48
C PRO A 86 -0.32 1.99 -10.80
N SER A 87 -0.10 3.28 -10.97
CA SER A 87 0.33 3.91 -12.22
C SER A 87 1.23 5.11 -11.93
N PRO A 88 2.24 5.41 -12.77
CA PRO A 88 2.98 6.66 -12.67
C PRO A 88 2.12 7.92 -12.81
N ASP A 89 1.00 7.82 -13.52
CA ASP A 89 0.08 8.93 -13.79
C ASP A 89 -0.84 9.25 -12.62
N GLY A 90 -0.90 8.35 -11.61
CA GLY A 90 -1.83 8.43 -10.49
C GLY A 90 -1.49 9.53 -9.50
N ILE A 91 -2.44 9.82 -8.60
CA ILE A 91 -2.19 10.68 -7.45
C ILE A 91 -1.09 10.08 -6.57
N ARG A 92 -0.27 10.95 -5.98
CA ARG A 92 0.80 10.48 -5.10
C ARG A 92 0.24 9.85 -3.84
N TYR A 93 0.63 8.62 -3.57
CA TYR A 93 0.25 7.87 -2.39
C TYR A 93 0.94 8.42 -1.14
N ASP A 94 0.17 8.68 -0.10
CA ASP A 94 0.66 9.12 1.20
C ASP A 94 -0.15 8.47 2.33
N GLN A 95 0.17 8.81 3.60
CA GLN A 95 -0.51 8.24 4.75
C GLN A 95 -2.00 8.60 4.82
N HIS A 96 -2.40 9.78 4.34
CA HIS A 96 -3.81 10.18 4.31
C HIS A 96 -4.62 9.29 3.37
N GLU A 97 -4.03 8.94 2.21
CA GLU A 97 -4.66 8.01 1.28
C GLU A 97 -4.74 6.60 1.86
N ALA A 98 -3.68 6.14 2.57
CA ALA A 98 -3.72 4.86 3.28
C ALA A 98 -4.83 4.84 4.35
N ASN A 99 -4.95 5.90 5.14
CA ASN A 99 -6.00 6.05 6.16
C ASN A 99 -7.40 6.01 5.51
N ARG A 100 -7.59 6.72 4.40
CA ARG A 100 -8.86 6.69 3.66
C ARG A 100 -9.20 5.29 3.15
N LEU A 101 -8.25 4.63 2.51
CA LEU A 101 -8.46 3.27 1.98
C LEU A 101 -8.75 2.25 3.09
N SER A 102 -8.18 2.42 4.29
CA SER A 102 -8.42 1.51 5.42
C SER A 102 -9.86 1.53 5.95
N THR A 103 -10.64 2.54 5.60
CA THR A 103 -12.06 2.66 5.97
C THR A 103 -13.01 1.99 4.97
N LEU A 104 -12.50 1.53 3.82
CA LEU A 104 -13.28 0.85 2.80
C LEU A 104 -13.50 -0.63 3.15
N GLU A 105 -14.54 -1.23 2.58
CA GLU A 105 -14.88 -2.63 2.82
C GLU A 105 -14.23 -3.57 1.80
N ASN A 106 -14.31 -3.22 0.51
CA ASN A 106 -13.85 -4.08 -0.59
C ASN A 106 -13.13 -3.25 -1.65
N ILE A 107 -11.88 -3.60 -1.94
CA ILE A 107 -11.10 -2.95 -2.99
C ILE A 107 -10.49 -3.98 -3.95
N ILE A 108 -10.39 -3.59 -5.21
CA ILE A 108 -9.62 -4.31 -6.22
C ILE A 108 -8.34 -3.52 -6.48
N ILE A 109 -7.19 -4.21 -6.58
CA ILE A 109 -5.94 -3.63 -7.04
C ILE A 109 -5.53 -4.35 -8.32
N LEU A 110 -5.55 -3.63 -9.45
CA LEU A 110 -5.14 -4.14 -10.76
C LEU A 110 -3.66 -3.86 -10.98
N CYS A 111 -2.84 -4.90 -10.96
CA CYS A 111 -1.41 -4.81 -11.25
C CYS A 111 -1.18 -4.75 -12.77
N GLY A 112 -0.73 -3.60 -13.27
CA GLY A 112 -0.28 -3.47 -14.65
C GLY A 112 1.06 -4.17 -14.86
N HIS A 113 1.30 -4.62 -16.08
CA HIS A 113 2.55 -5.22 -16.51
C HIS A 113 2.90 -4.78 -17.94
N TYR A 114 4.03 -5.23 -18.47
CA TYR A 114 4.49 -4.90 -19.83
C TYR A 114 4.69 -3.38 -20.01
N LYS A 115 4.15 -2.82 -21.10
CA LYS A 115 4.16 -1.37 -21.36
C LYS A 115 3.02 -0.62 -20.69
N GLY A 116 2.06 -1.36 -20.14
CA GLY A 116 0.87 -0.86 -19.48
C GLY A 116 -0.36 -1.71 -19.78
N ILE A 117 -1.51 -1.17 -19.49
CA ILE A 117 -2.81 -1.78 -19.74
C ILE A 117 -3.53 -1.05 -20.87
N ASP A 118 -4.42 -1.73 -21.57
CA ASP A 118 -5.29 -1.09 -22.57
C ASP A 118 -6.06 0.07 -21.92
N HIS A 119 -6.07 1.22 -22.61
CA HIS A 119 -6.63 2.44 -22.05
C HIS A 119 -8.12 2.33 -21.70
N ARG A 120 -8.86 1.49 -22.41
CA ARG A 120 -10.28 1.22 -22.12
C ARG A 120 -10.50 0.61 -20.74
N ILE A 121 -9.52 -0.12 -20.18
CA ILE A 121 -9.58 -0.61 -18.80
C ILE A 121 -9.53 0.59 -17.84
N ARG A 122 -8.64 1.57 -18.10
CA ARG A 122 -8.53 2.78 -17.28
C ARG A 122 -9.82 3.61 -17.33
N GLU A 123 -10.38 3.79 -18.54
CA GLU A 123 -11.57 4.62 -18.74
C GLU A 123 -12.86 4.01 -18.16
N HIS A 124 -12.99 2.69 -18.16
CA HIS A 124 -14.26 2.04 -17.85
C HIS A 124 -14.30 1.24 -16.55
N LEU A 125 -13.15 0.82 -16.02
CA LEU A 125 -13.10 0.02 -14.79
C LEU A 125 -12.38 0.74 -13.65
N VAL A 126 -11.25 1.41 -13.92
CA VAL A 126 -10.44 2.02 -12.87
C VAL A 126 -11.15 3.22 -12.27
N THR A 127 -11.33 3.22 -10.96
CA THR A 127 -11.91 4.35 -10.22
C THR A 127 -10.85 5.25 -9.60
N ARG A 128 -9.64 4.71 -9.40
CA ARG A 128 -8.54 5.40 -8.73
C ARG A 128 -7.19 4.98 -9.31
N GLU A 129 -6.39 5.96 -9.70
CA GLU A 129 -4.98 5.72 -10.05
C GLU A 129 -4.09 6.27 -8.95
N ILE A 130 -3.09 5.46 -8.54
CA ILE A 130 -2.19 5.77 -7.42
C ILE A 130 -0.74 5.61 -7.87
N SER A 131 0.08 6.64 -7.64
CA SER A 131 1.53 6.59 -7.82
C SER A 131 2.24 6.44 -6.48
N ILE A 132 3.08 5.43 -6.34
CA ILE A 132 3.92 5.23 -5.14
C ILE A 132 5.24 6.02 -5.19
N GLY A 133 5.46 6.81 -6.23
CA GLY A 133 6.64 7.66 -6.42
C GLY A 133 7.04 7.83 -7.88
N ASP A 134 7.94 8.78 -8.13
CA ASP A 134 8.38 9.18 -9.47
C ASP A 134 9.50 8.25 -9.97
N TYR A 135 9.18 6.97 -10.14
CA TYR A 135 10.04 5.95 -10.72
C TYR A 135 9.21 4.85 -11.37
N VAL A 136 9.80 4.11 -12.29
CA VAL A 136 9.13 3.05 -13.04
C VAL A 136 9.53 1.69 -12.51
N LEU A 137 8.53 0.83 -12.26
CA LEU A 137 8.71 -0.58 -11.90
C LEU A 137 8.41 -1.48 -13.09
N THR A 138 8.78 -2.75 -13.00
CA THR A 138 8.49 -3.77 -14.03
C THR A 138 7.03 -4.20 -14.06
N GLY A 139 6.29 -3.99 -12.94
CA GLY A 139 4.88 -4.34 -12.78
C GLY A 139 4.28 -3.67 -11.55
N GLY A 140 2.97 -3.79 -11.39
CA GLY A 140 2.20 -3.17 -10.29
C GLY A 140 2.23 -3.95 -8.98
N GLU A 141 2.80 -5.17 -8.94
CA GLU A 141 2.71 -6.10 -7.81
C GLU A 141 3.36 -5.54 -6.54
N LEU A 142 4.56 -4.96 -6.66
CA LEU A 142 5.23 -4.35 -5.50
C LEU A 142 4.47 -3.12 -4.98
N ALA A 143 3.89 -2.33 -5.88
CA ALA A 143 3.03 -1.21 -5.50
C ALA A 143 1.75 -1.71 -4.78
N ALA A 144 1.15 -2.79 -5.27
CA ALA A 144 0.01 -3.44 -4.59
C ALA A 144 0.38 -3.94 -3.18
N CYS A 145 1.58 -4.50 -2.99
CA CYS A 145 2.07 -4.88 -1.66
C CYS A 145 2.22 -3.66 -0.73
N ILE A 146 2.78 -2.55 -1.22
CA ILE A 146 2.93 -1.32 -0.43
C ILE A 146 1.56 -0.78 -0.01
N ILE A 147 0.60 -0.73 -0.92
CA ILE A 147 -0.76 -0.29 -0.63
C ILE A 147 -1.42 -1.23 0.38
N ALA A 148 -1.37 -2.54 0.15
CA ALA A 148 -1.96 -3.54 1.05
C ALA A 148 -1.36 -3.47 2.46
N ASP A 149 -0.03 -3.40 2.59
CA ASP A 149 0.65 -3.33 3.89
C ASP A 149 0.28 -2.06 4.65
N SER A 150 0.37 -0.89 4.00
CA SER A 150 0.08 0.40 4.63
C SER A 150 -1.40 0.57 5.02
N VAL A 151 -2.32 -0.04 4.28
CA VAL A 151 -3.77 -0.06 4.59
C VAL A 151 -4.06 -1.02 5.74
N VAL A 152 -3.59 -2.27 5.64
CA VAL A 152 -3.93 -3.32 6.61
C VAL A 152 -3.38 -3.02 8.00
N ARG A 153 -2.18 -2.44 8.10
CA ARG A 153 -1.57 -2.12 9.40
C ARG A 153 -2.38 -1.10 10.24
N ILE A 154 -3.25 -0.31 9.59
CA ILE A 154 -4.08 0.71 10.25
C ILE A 154 -5.42 0.12 10.71
N ILE A 155 -5.83 -1.03 10.18
CA ILE A 155 -7.08 -1.70 10.59
C ILE A 155 -7.00 -2.03 12.08
N PRO A 156 -8.01 -1.64 12.90
CA PRO A 156 -8.01 -1.93 14.33
C PRO A 156 -7.76 -3.40 14.63
N GLY A 157 -6.82 -3.68 15.54
CA GLY A 157 -6.42 -5.03 15.91
C GLY A 157 -5.38 -5.70 14.99
N ALA A 158 -5.00 -5.11 13.86
CA ALA A 158 -3.97 -5.67 12.96
C ALA A 158 -2.59 -5.68 13.63
N ILE A 159 -2.18 -4.55 14.21
CA ILE A 159 -0.98 -4.46 15.06
C ILE A 159 -1.33 -4.63 16.53
N GLY A 160 -0.37 -5.16 17.32
CA GLY A 160 -0.62 -5.54 18.73
C GLY A 160 -0.83 -4.37 19.69
N ASP A 161 -0.34 -3.18 19.34
CA ASP A 161 -0.51 -1.95 20.11
C ASP A 161 -1.08 -0.87 19.18
N GLU A 162 -2.37 -0.58 19.34
CA GLU A 162 -3.07 0.42 18.53
C GLU A 162 -2.51 1.84 18.73
N ALA A 163 -1.99 2.15 19.92
CA ALA A 163 -1.34 3.43 20.19
C ALA A 163 -0.06 3.62 19.34
N SER A 164 0.61 2.53 18.97
CA SER A 164 1.79 2.58 18.11
C SER A 164 1.48 3.14 16.72
N ALA A 165 0.34 2.79 16.13
CA ALA A 165 -0.06 3.32 14.82
C ALA A 165 -0.35 4.83 14.85
N LEU A 166 -0.87 5.33 15.98
CA LEU A 166 -1.20 6.75 16.15
C LEU A 166 0.04 7.64 16.34
N THR A 167 1.16 7.07 16.80
CA THR A 167 2.42 7.79 17.03
C THR A 167 3.44 7.64 15.89
N ASP A 168 3.06 6.96 14.83
CA ASP A 168 3.89 6.82 13.63
C ASP A 168 4.00 8.14 12.84
N SER A 169 5.07 8.25 12.05
CA SER A 169 5.25 9.39 11.14
C SER A 169 4.04 9.58 10.23
N PHE A 170 3.73 10.83 9.93
CA PHE A 170 2.69 11.29 8.98
C PHE A 170 1.24 11.22 9.48
N GLN A 171 0.98 10.77 10.70
CA GLN A 171 -0.40 10.80 11.22
C GLN A 171 -0.88 12.24 11.47
N ASP A 172 -0.04 13.08 12.06
CA ASP A 172 -0.31 14.51 12.33
C ASP A 172 0.59 15.43 11.49
N ASN A 173 0.95 15.02 10.27
CA ASN A 173 1.90 15.72 9.41
C ASN A 173 3.30 15.90 10.03
N LEU A 174 3.63 15.13 11.04
CA LEU A 174 4.95 15.13 11.68
C LEU A 174 5.71 13.83 11.41
N LEU A 175 7.02 13.89 11.51
CA LEU A 175 7.86 12.70 11.63
C LEU A 175 7.84 12.23 13.09
N ALA A 176 7.80 10.93 13.33
CA ALA A 176 7.92 10.36 14.65
C ALA A 176 9.20 10.82 15.36
N PRO A 177 9.16 11.00 16.71
CA PRO A 177 10.35 11.32 17.49
C PRO A 177 11.38 10.19 17.43
N PRO A 178 12.66 10.47 17.79
CA PRO A 178 13.65 9.43 17.89
C PRO A 178 13.30 8.42 18.99
N VAL A 179 13.50 7.15 18.69
CA VAL A 179 13.26 6.06 19.64
C VAL A 179 14.57 5.41 20.09
N TYR A 180 14.61 4.99 21.34
CA TYR A 180 15.77 4.36 21.97
C TYR A 180 15.37 3.04 22.61
N THR A 181 16.30 2.08 22.64
CA THR A 181 16.14 0.80 23.32
C THR A 181 17.33 0.52 24.24
N ARG A 182 17.27 -0.53 25.02
CA ARG A 182 18.36 -1.01 25.89
C ARG A 182 19.58 -1.44 25.07
N PRO A 183 20.78 -1.21 25.58
CA PRO A 183 21.14 -0.62 26.89
C PRO A 183 21.02 0.93 26.89
N ALA A 184 20.91 1.55 28.08
CA ALA A 184 20.82 3.01 28.21
C ALA A 184 22.09 3.75 27.76
N GLU A 185 23.22 3.07 27.68
CA GLU A 185 24.46 3.57 27.10
C GLU A 185 25.08 2.52 26.19
N PHE A 186 25.48 2.94 24.98
CA PHE A 186 26.18 2.09 24.02
C PHE A 186 27.32 2.86 23.37
N ARG A 187 28.56 2.41 23.58
CA ARG A 187 29.81 3.03 23.06
C ARG A 187 29.96 4.52 23.42
N GLY A 188 29.53 4.92 24.63
CA GLY A 188 29.55 6.31 25.08
C GLY A 188 28.35 7.16 24.61
N TRP A 189 27.45 6.64 23.78
CA TRP A 189 26.20 7.30 23.39
C TRP A 189 25.11 6.93 24.38
N ARG A 190 24.48 7.94 24.96
CA ARG A 190 23.47 7.75 26.02
C ARG A 190 22.07 8.07 25.54
N VAL A 191 21.12 7.33 26.05
CA VAL A 191 19.69 7.67 25.96
C VAL A 191 19.45 8.98 26.71
N PRO A 192 18.63 9.92 26.17
CA PRO A 192 18.26 11.14 26.89
C PRO A 192 17.69 10.86 28.28
N ASP A 193 18.18 11.59 29.30
CA ASP A 193 17.82 11.34 30.69
C ASP A 193 16.28 11.50 30.95
N VAL A 194 15.61 12.35 30.20
CA VAL A 194 14.15 12.52 30.26
C VAL A 194 13.40 11.21 29.99
N LEU A 195 13.89 10.38 29.05
CA LEU A 195 13.28 9.08 28.73
C LEU A 195 13.50 8.03 29.82
N LEU A 196 14.48 8.24 30.70
CA LEU A 196 14.79 7.37 31.85
C LEU A 196 14.12 7.83 33.14
N SER A 197 13.49 9.02 33.14
CA SER A 197 12.95 9.67 34.35
C SER A 197 11.69 9.02 34.91
N GLY A 198 10.92 8.29 34.09
CA GLY A 198 9.60 7.77 34.46
C GLY A 198 8.51 8.88 34.55
N ASN A 199 8.83 10.14 34.25
CA ASN A 199 7.87 11.23 34.22
C ASN A 199 7.19 11.32 32.84
N PHE A 200 6.05 10.65 32.68
CA PHE A 200 5.32 10.54 31.41
C PHE A 200 4.97 11.89 30.79
N ALA A 201 4.66 12.90 31.59
CA ALA A 201 4.33 14.24 31.06
C ALA A 201 5.56 14.92 30.43
N GLN A 202 6.73 14.80 31.05
CA GLN A 202 7.98 15.32 30.50
C GLN A 202 8.44 14.51 29.28
N ILE A 203 8.24 13.19 29.30
CA ILE A 203 8.54 12.32 28.16
C ILE A 203 7.67 12.69 26.96
N ALA A 204 6.35 12.83 27.14
CA ALA A 204 5.46 13.22 26.05
C ALA A 204 5.84 14.59 25.46
N LYS A 205 6.06 15.58 26.32
CA LYS A 205 6.52 16.90 25.85
C LYS A 205 7.83 16.83 25.07
N TRP A 206 8.81 16.06 25.52
CA TRP A 206 10.05 15.87 24.82
C TRP A 206 9.85 15.18 23.45
N GLN A 207 8.97 14.19 23.39
CA GLN A 207 8.62 13.50 22.14
C GLN A 207 7.99 14.46 21.13
N ASP A 208 7.06 15.32 21.57
CA ASP A 208 6.41 16.32 20.71
C ASP A 208 7.44 17.34 20.20
N ASP A 209 8.28 17.89 21.09
CA ASP A 209 9.33 18.85 20.73
C ASP A 209 10.31 18.24 19.72
N GLU A 210 10.77 17.01 19.92
CA GLU A 210 11.67 16.29 19.00
C GLU A 210 11.03 15.96 17.65
N ALA A 211 9.74 15.55 17.67
CA ALA A 211 8.99 15.31 16.43
C ALA A 211 8.91 16.57 15.58
N TYR A 212 8.57 17.72 16.20
CA TYR A 212 8.50 19.00 15.52
C TYR A 212 9.86 19.46 14.95
N GLU A 213 10.92 19.47 15.77
CA GLU A 213 12.25 19.90 15.34
C GLU A 213 12.84 18.94 14.27
N ARG A 214 12.57 17.65 14.39
CA ARG A 214 12.96 16.67 13.38
C ARG A 214 12.23 16.90 12.05
N THR A 215 10.94 17.16 12.09
CA THR A 215 10.13 17.47 10.91
C THR A 215 10.61 18.75 10.24
N LYS A 216 10.79 19.82 11.00
CA LYS A 216 11.29 21.09 10.51
C LYS A 216 12.64 20.97 9.79
N ARG A 217 13.52 20.11 10.28
CA ARG A 217 14.84 19.89 9.69
C ARG A 217 14.82 18.99 8.46
N LEU A 218 14.05 17.89 8.49
CA LEU A 218 14.13 16.82 7.48
C LEU A 218 13.02 16.90 6.43
N ARG A 219 11.84 17.35 6.84
CA ARG A 219 10.64 17.41 6.01
C ARG A 219 9.82 18.66 6.30
N PRO A 220 10.42 19.87 6.08
CA PRO A 220 9.70 21.14 6.33
C PRO A 220 8.42 21.27 5.50
N ASP A 221 8.35 20.61 4.36
CA ASP A 221 7.16 20.53 3.50
C ASP A 221 5.91 19.96 4.19
N LEU A 222 6.06 19.21 5.27
CA LEU A 222 4.95 18.67 6.04
C LEU A 222 4.30 19.71 6.96
N LEU A 223 5.05 20.75 7.36
CA LEU A 223 4.55 21.81 8.23
C LEU A 223 3.71 22.86 7.47
N ASP A 224 3.78 22.86 6.15
CA ASP A 224 3.06 23.80 5.27
C ASP A 224 1.70 23.23 4.79
N LYS A 225 1.29 22.06 5.30
CA LYS A 225 0.06 21.34 4.90
C LYS A 225 -1.11 21.54 5.84
#